data_0cb511e70c97dc4c7b059e886464656e
#
_entry.id   0cb511e70c97dc4c7b059e886464656e
#
_cell.length_a   1.000
_cell.length_b   1.000
_cell.length_c   1.000
_cell.angle_alpha   90.00
_cell.angle_beta   90.00
_cell.angle_gamma   90.00
#
_symmetry.space_group_name_H-M   'P 1'
#
loop_
_entity.id
_entity.type
_entity.pdbx_description
1 polymer ?
#
loop_
_entity_poly.entity_id
_entity_poly.type
_entity_poly.pdbx_seq_one_letter_code
_entity_poly.pdbx_strand_id
1 'polypeptide(L)'
;MRKKAIGIDLGTTNSVMAVVREDVPEIIPMGTNDDQVLRSAVYFSNISGQNHVSFGKEAIERGTEIGSTENFKFDFKRDIGRPIASDTPDHTRVNSIILSALVLNEFRKRAYVVGQEMGQADGIKDAVITVPAYFTSDQRAATKNAGRIAGFNVLRIINEPTAAAIAYAHTKNAQGNVLVFDLGGGTFDVTIMRVADHAYDILATDGNSRLGGIDFDKRLVGYIMQELEKQGVNMTNLSEKEKIQLQYKAEQIKTSLSVNDQALYEHYVNGQMCIRDS
;
A
#
# COMPACT_ATOMS: atom_id res chain seq x y z
N MET A 1 31.66 -11.29 2.28
CA MET A 1 30.66 -10.23 2.63
C MET A 1 29.48 -10.87 3.31
N ARG A 2 28.91 -10.22 4.35
CA ARG A 2 27.62 -10.63 4.93
C ARG A 2 26.52 -10.48 3.87
N LYS A 3 25.69 -11.50 3.66
CA LYS A 3 24.50 -11.37 2.81
C LYS A 3 23.58 -10.28 3.37
N LYS A 4 23.15 -9.38 2.52
CA LYS A 4 22.20 -8.32 2.87
C LYS A 4 20.77 -8.80 2.64
N ALA A 5 19.84 -8.30 3.42
CA ALA A 5 18.41 -8.52 3.26
C ALA A 5 17.70 -7.18 3.10
N ILE A 6 16.57 -7.22 2.41
CA ILE A 6 15.66 -6.08 2.25
C ILE A 6 14.57 -6.17 3.30
N GLY A 7 14.25 -5.05 3.95
CA GLY A 7 13.01 -4.87 4.69
C GLY A 7 11.93 -4.34 3.76
N ILE A 8 10.74 -4.94 3.75
CA ILE A 8 9.60 -4.49 2.94
C ILE A 8 8.39 -4.30 3.84
N ASP A 9 7.85 -3.10 3.81
CA ASP A 9 6.50 -2.83 4.28
C ASP A 9 5.56 -2.87 3.08
N LEU A 10 4.80 -3.97 2.97
CA LEU A 10 3.80 -4.15 1.93
C LEU A 10 2.46 -3.59 2.44
N GLY A 11 2.24 -2.30 2.30
CA GLY A 11 1.03 -1.63 2.78
C GLY A 11 -0.19 -1.81 1.86
N THR A 12 -1.39 -1.54 2.38
CA THR A 12 -2.64 -1.59 1.60
C THR A 12 -2.65 -0.51 0.53
N THR A 13 -2.25 0.69 0.90
CA THR A 13 -2.25 1.88 0.02
C THR A 13 -0.86 2.18 -0.52
N ASN A 14 0.15 2.14 0.34
CA ASN A 14 1.53 2.49 0.05
C ASN A 14 2.46 1.38 0.52
N SER A 15 3.49 1.10 -0.25
CA SER A 15 4.52 0.11 0.10
C SER A 15 5.91 0.75 0.05
N VAL A 16 6.79 0.31 0.93
CA VAL A 16 8.13 0.86 1.11
C VAL A 16 9.15 -0.26 1.22
N MET A 17 10.36 -0.03 0.73
CA MET A 17 11.48 -0.95 0.82
C MET A 17 12.69 -0.24 1.42
N ALA A 18 13.42 -0.93 2.28
CA ALA A 18 14.63 -0.41 2.90
C ALA A 18 15.75 -1.45 2.95
N VAL A 19 16.98 -0.98 3.02
CA VAL A 19 18.20 -1.79 3.23
C VAL A 19 19.07 -1.18 4.32
N VAL A 20 19.86 -1.98 5.00
CA VAL A 20 20.86 -1.50 5.95
C VAL A 20 22.20 -1.30 5.25
N ARG A 21 22.68 -0.05 5.18
CA ARG A 21 24.03 0.34 4.74
C ARG A 21 24.80 0.86 5.95
N GLU A 22 25.99 0.33 6.20
CA GLU A 22 26.86 0.78 7.31
C GLU A 22 26.13 0.91 8.65
N ASP A 23 25.28 -0.08 8.97
CA ASP A 23 24.42 -0.16 10.15
C ASP A 23 23.30 0.91 10.22
N VAL A 24 23.10 1.69 9.16
CA VAL A 24 22.00 2.65 9.06
C VAL A 24 20.91 2.12 8.11
N PRO A 25 19.64 2.08 8.54
CA PRO A 25 18.55 1.74 7.64
C PRO A 25 18.27 2.89 6.66
N GLU A 26 18.24 2.59 5.38
CA GLU A 26 17.96 3.54 4.30
C GLU A 26 16.77 3.07 3.48
N ILE A 27 15.81 3.98 3.24
CA ILE A 27 14.70 3.72 2.31
C ILE A 27 15.26 3.73 0.89
N ILE A 28 14.86 2.75 0.10
CA ILE A 28 15.25 2.62 -1.30
C ILE A 28 14.20 3.30 -2.17
N PRO A 29 14.56 4.37 -2.90
CA PRO A 29 13.64 5.02 -3.84
C PRO A 29 13.18 4.07 -4.95
N MET A 30 11.90 4.14 -5.31
CA MET A 30 11.27 3.26 -6.30
C MET A 30 11.07 3.90 -7.67
N GLY A 31 11.13 5.22 -7.77
CA GLY A 31 10.89 5.97 -8.99
C GLY A 31 12.12 6.73 -9.48
N THR A 32 11.97 7.39 -10.64
CA THR A 32 12.96 8.30 -11.23
C THR A 32 13.04 9.65 -10.49
N ASN A 33 12.06 9.96 -9.66
CA ASN A 33 11.91 11.21 -8.91
C ASN A 33 12.22 11.05 -7.42
N ASP A 34 13.03 10.07 -7.02
CA ASP A 34 13.31 9.74 -5.62
C ASP A 34 12.05 9.45 -4.77
N ASP A 35 10.97 9.02 -5.41
CA ASP A 35 9.75 8.60 -4.71
C ASP A 35 10.08 7.42 -3.77
N GLN A 36 10.08 7.70 -2.47
CA GLN A 36 10.40 6.71 -1.43
C GLN A 36 9.28 5.67 -1.25
N VAL A 37 8.12 5.93 -1.82
CA VAL A 37 6.91 5.15 -1.63
C VAL A 37 6.37 4.68 -2.98
N LEU A 38 6.08 3.38 -3.09
CA LEU A 38 5.33 2.81 -4.21
C LEU A 38 3.86 2.65 -3.82
N ARG A 39 2.95 3.26 -4.57
CA ARG A 39 1.51 3.01 -4.41
C ARG A 39 1.21 1.54 -4.71
N SER A 40 0.47 0.88 -3.81
CA SER A 40 0.04 -0.52 -3.96
C SER A 40 -1.12 -0.62 -4.97
N ALA A 41 -0.85 -0.21 -6.21
CA ALA A 41 -1.80 -0.16 -7.32
C ALA A 41 -1.21 -0.78 -8.58
N VAL A 42 -2.05 -1.46 -9.35
CA VAL A 42 -1.68 -2.18 -10.58
C VAL A 42 -2.69 -1.83 -11.65
N TYR A 43 -2.23 -1.50 -12.85
CA TYR A 43 -3.07 -1.28 -14.02
C TYR A 43 -2.65 -2.20 -15.16
N PHE A 44 -3.60 -2.98 -15.66
CA PHE A 44 -3.42 -3.87 -16.82
C PHE A 44 -3.86 -3.18 -18.09
N SER A 45 -3.06 -3.25 -19.13
CA SER A 45 -3.41 -2.72 -20.45
C SER A 45 -2.94 -3.66 -21.54
N ASN A 46 -3.66 -3.65 -22.67
CA ASN A 46 -3.22 -4.29 -23.88
C ASN A 46 -2.94 -3.19 -24.93
N ILE A 47 -1.68 -3.08 -25.34
CA ILE A 47 -1.23 -2.08 -26.32
C ILE A 47 -0.71 -2.85 -27.52
N SER A 48 -1.39 -2.70 -28.65
CA SER A 48 -1.01 -3.37 -29.93
C SER A 48 -0.87 -4.90 -29.80
N GLY A 49 -1.74 -5.54 -29.02
CA GLY A 49 -1.72 -6.98 -28.81
C GLY A 49 -0.72 -7.47 -27.75
N GLN A 50 -0.02 -6.58 -27.10
CA GLN A 50 0.91 -6.90 -25.99
C GLN A 50 0.33 -6.47 -24.65
N ASN A 51 0.40 -7.37 -23.67
CA ASN A 51 -0.03 -7.09 -22.31
C ASN A 51 1.05 -6.30 -21.58
N HIS A 52 0.65 -5.16 -21.02
CA HIS A 52 1.49 -4.29 -20.19
C HIS A 52 0.89 -4.16 -18.80
N VAL A 53 1.75 -4.02 -17.80
CA VAL A 53 1.36 -3.80 -16.41
C VAL A 53 2.08 -2.57 -15.91
N SER A 54 1.30 -1.57 -15.46
CA SER A 54 1.81 -0.37 -14.80
C SER A 54 1.61 -0.47 -13.30
N PHE A 55 2.46 0.22 -12.54
CA PHE A 55 2.50 0.17 -11.09
C PHE A 55 2.51 1.57 -10.48
N GLY A 56 2.15 1.66 -9.21
CA GLY A 56 2.33 2.86 -8.43
C GLY A 56 1.52 4.04 -8.98
N LYS A 57 2.17 5.18 -9.12
CA LYS A 57 1.56 6.43 -9.59
C LYS A 57 1.02 6.31 -11.02
N GLU A 58 1.77 5.67 -11.92
CA GLU A 58 1.32 5.44 -13.30
C GLU A 58 0.03 4.61 -13.34
N ALA A 59 -0.08 3.59 -12.51
CA ALA A 59 -1.30 2.79 -12.41
C ALA A 59 -2.51 3.62 -11.93
N ILE A 60 -2.30 4.52 -10.98
CA ILE A 60 -3.33 5.45 -10.50
C ILE A 60 -3.76 6.42 -11.63
N GLU A 61 -2.81 7.05 -12.30
CA GLU A 61 -3.08 7.98 -13.40
C GLU A 61 -3.91 7.30 -14.50
N ARG A 62 -3.47 6.13 -14.98
CA ARG A 62 -4.21 5.35 -15.98
C ARG A 62 -5.59 4.90 -15.47
N GLY A 63 -5.67 4.44 -14.22
CA GLY A 63 -6.91 4.00 -13.60
C GLY A 63 -7.94 5.11 -13.48
N THR A 64 -7.53 6.31 -13.09
CA THR A 64 -8.41 7.48 -12.99
C THR A 64 -8.76 8.09 -14.33
N GLU A 65 -7.89 8.00 -15.33
CA GLU A 65 -8.11 8.51 -16.68
C GLU A 65 -9.07 7.63 -17.48
N ILE A 66 -8.86 6.31 -17.47
CA ILE A 66 -9.60 5.35 -18.28
C ILE A 66 -10.83 4.83 -17.53
N GLY A 67 -10.68 4.54 -16.23
CA GLY A 67 -11.77 4.21 -15.33
C GLY A 67 -12.40 2.83 -15.57
N SER A 68 -11.58 1.77 -15.61
CA SER A 68 -12.04 0.40 -15.70
C SER A 68 -11.60 -0.43 -14.49
N THR A 69 -12.54 -1.01 -13.76
CA THR A 69 -12.27 -1.88 -12.61
C THR A 69 -11.63 -3.22 -13.02
N GLU A 70 -11.79 -3.65 -14.27
CA GLU A 70 -11.10 -4.82 -14.82
C GLU A 70 -9.61 -4.55 -14.99
N ASN A 71 -9.25 -3.34 -15.40
CA ASN A 71 -7.87 -2.94 -15.63
C ASN A 71 -7.17 -2.47 -14.38
N PHE A 72 -7.88 -1.76 -13.49
CA PHE A 72 -7.31 -1.08 -12.35
C PHE A 72 -7.57 -1.85 -11.04
N LYS A 73 -6.51 -2.26 -10.36
CA LYS A 73 -6.54 -3.00 -9.10
C LYS A 73 -5.78 -2.23 -8.02
N PHE A 74 -6.46 -1.92 -6.93
CA PHE A 74 -5.91 -1.26 -5.74
C PHE A 74 -6.57 -1.85 -4.48
N ASP A 75 -6.07 -1.51 -3.30
CA ASP A 75 -6.58 -1.98 -2.00
C ASP A 75 -6.64 -3.51 -1.80
N PHE A 76 -6.04 -4.26 -2.72
CA PHE A 76 -6.13 -5.73 -2.78
C PHE A 76 -5.52 -6.44 -1.57
N LYS A 77 -4.66 -5.79 -0.79
CA LYS A 77 -4.09 -6.37 0.44
C LYS A 77 -5.18 -6.71 1.47
N ARG A 78 -6.31 -5.98 1.48
CA ARG A 78 -7.45 -6.28 2.37
C ARG A 78 -8.05 -7.66 2.17
N ASP A 79 -7.88 -8.21 0.98
CA ASP A 79 -8.43 -9.52 0.62
C ASP A 79 -7.36 -10.60 0.51
N ILE A 80 -6.12 -10.31 0.93
CA ILE A 80 -5.04 -11.31 0.93
C ILE A 80 -5.39 -12.48 1.84
N GLY A 81 -5.14 -13.69 1.35
CA GLY A 81 -5.53 -14.93 2.05
C GLY A 81 -7.00 -15.36 1.84
N ARG A 82 -7.79 -14.59 1.05
CA ARG A 82 -9.15 -14.96 0.66
C ARG A 82 -9.17 -15.55 -0.75
N PRO A 83 -10.09 -16.47 -1.05
CA PRO A 83 -10.23 -17.07 -2.38
C PRO A 83 -10.97 -16.14 -3.37
N ILE A 84 -10.76 -14.81 -3.24
CA ILE A 84 -11.36 -13.81 -4.10
C ILE A 84 -10.42 -13.57 -5.28
N ALA A 85 -10.94 -13.74 -6.48
CA ALA A 85 -10.22 -13.44 -7.72
C ALA A 85 -11.05 -12.47 -8.58
N SER A 86 -10.36 -11.66 -9.37
CA SER A 86 -10.97 -10.77 -10.37
C SER A 86 -10.37 -11.04 -11.74
N ASP A 87 -11.14 -10.77 -12.78
CA ASP A 87 -10.65 -10.90 -14.14
C ASP A 87 -9.82 -9.67 -14.55
N THR A 88 -8.91 -9.86 -15.49
CA THR A 88 -8.17 -8.83 -16.20
C THR A 88 -8.68 -8.71 -17.64
N PRO A 89 -8.30 -7.69 -18.41
CA PRO A 89 -8.77 -7.50 -19.79
C PRO A 89 -8.48 -8.67 -20.73
N ASP A 90 -7.49 -9.48 -20.44
CA ASP A 90 -7.15 -10.70 -21.20
C ASP A 90 -7.81 -11.96 -20.62
N HIS A 91 -8.83 -11.80 -19.76
CA HIS A 91 -9.54 -12.86 -19.06
C HIS A 91 -8.68 -13.74 -18.14
N THR A 92 -7.46 -13.30 -17.81
CA THR A 92 -6.64 -13.94 -16.77
C THR A 92 -7.21 -13.62 -15.39
N ARG A 93 -7.39 -14.63 -14.56
CA ARG A 93 -7.85 -14.43 -13.19
C ARG A 93 -6.69 -14.10 -12.25
N VAL A 94 -6.79 -12.97 -11.58
CA VAL A 94 -5.83 -12.53 -10.57
C VAL A 94 -6.49 -12.47 -9.19
N ASN A 95 -5.73 -12.78 -8.18
CA ASN A 95 -6.13 -12.63 -6.78
C ASN A 95 -5.14 -11.73 -6.02
N SER A 96 -5.45 -11.43 -4.77
CA SER A 96 -4.62 -10.54 -3.95
C SER A 96 -3.18 -11.03 -3.77
N ILE A 97 -2.92 -12.34 -3.83
CA ILE A 97 -1.56 -12.90 -3.76
C ILE A 97 -0.79 -12.52 -5.01
N ILE A 98 -1.39 -12.71 -6.20
CA ILE A 98 -0.75 -12.37 -7.49
C ILE A 98 -0.54 -10.86 -7.59
N LEU A 99 -1.55 -10.04 -7.24
CA LEU A 99 -1.42 -8.58 -7.25
C LEU A 99 -0.31 -8.10 -6.31
N SER A 100 -0.23 -8.67 -5.10
CA SER A 100 0.85 -8.41 -4.15
C SER A 100 2.22 -8.85 -4.72
N ALA A 101 2.27 -10.00 -5.38
CA ALA A 101 3.50 -10.49 -6.00
C ALA A 101 3.98 -9.59 -7.14
N LEU A 102 3.06 -9.03 -7.93
CA LEU A 102 3.38 -8.07 -8.98
C LEU A 102 4.03 -6.80 -8.40
N VAL A 103 3.47 -6.22 -7.34
CA VAL A 103 4.06 -5.07 -6.63
C VAL A 103 5.43 -5.43 -6.04
N LEU A 104 5.53 -6.59 -5.38
CA LEU A 104 6.80 -7.07 -4.81
C LEU A 104 7.85 -7.38 -5.88
N ASN A 105 7.45 -7.72 -7.11
CA ASN A 105 8.38 -7.92 -8.22
C ASN A 105 9.05 -6.60 -8.65
N GLU A 106 8.34 -5.46 -8.56
CA GLU A 106 8.98 -4.15 -8.77
C GLU A 106 10.05 -3.89 -7.71
N PHE A 107 9.77 -4.20 -6.44
CA PHE A 107 10.79 -4.15 -5.39
C PHE A 107 11.96 -5.12 -5.67
N ARG A 108 11.66 -6.32 -6.19
CA ARG A 108 12.71 -7.31 -6.53
C ARG A 108 13.64 -6.81 -7.63
N LYS A 109 13.11 -6.15 -8.66
CA LYS A 109 13.91 -5.51 -9.72
C LYS A 109 14.83 -4.44 -9.12
N ARG A 110 14.31 -3.58 -8.27
CA ARG A 110 15.10 -2.52 -7.63
C ARG A 110 16.12 -3.07 -6.64
N ALA A 111 15.76 -4.09 -5.85
CA ALA A 111 16.67 -4.80 -4.94
C ALA A 111 17.84 -5.47 -5.67
N TYR A 112 17.64 -5.89 -6.92
CA TYR A 112 18.71 -6.40 -7.77
C TYR A 112 19.76 -5.32 -8.06
N VAL A 113 19.31 -4.14 -8.50
CA VAL A 113 20.18 -3.01 -8.82
C VAL A 113 20.95 -2.54 -7.57
N VAL A 114 20.24 -2.29 -6.47
CA VAL A 114 20.86 -1.88 -5.19
C VAL A 114 21.85 -2.91 -4.68
N GLY A 115 21.54 -4.19 -4.84
CA GLY A 115 22.46 -5.26 -4.45
C GLY A 115 23.76 -5.22 -5.26
N GLN A 116 23.68 -4.96 -6.57
CA GLN A 116 24.89 -4.80 -7.41
C GLN A 116 25.71 -3.58 -6.97
N GLU A 117 25.08 -2.45 -6.67
CA GLU A 117 25.74 -1.26 -6.12
C GLU A 117 26.47 -1.57 -4.80
N MET A 118 25.95 -2.52 -4.02
CA MET A 118 26.53 -2.98 -2.75
C MET A 118 27.51 -4.18 -2.92
N GLY A 119 27.89 -4.50 -4.14
CA GLY A 119 28.86 -5.56 -4.44
C GLY A 119 28.28 -6.99 -4.38
N GLN A 120 26.96 -7.16 -4.43
CA GLN A 120 26.31 -8.46 -4.55
C GLN A 120 25.90 -8.71 -6.01
N ALA A 121 26.69 -9.52 -6.74
CA ALA A 121 26.51 -9.74 -8.19
C ALA A 121 25.10 -10.23 -8.57
N ASP A 122 24.46 -11.05 -7.72
CA ASP A 122 23.11 -11.58 -7.94
C ASP A 122 22.00 -10.65 -7.39
N GLY A 123 22.35 -9.45 -6.96
CA GLY A 123 21.44 -8.56 -6.24
C GLY A 123 21.02 -9.10 -4.87
N ILE A 124 20.12 -8.38 -4.18
CA ILE A 124 19.60 -8.81 -2.88
C ILE A 124 18.33 -9.62 -3.09
N LYS A 125 18.35 -10.90 -2.72
CA LYS A 125 17.20 -11.82 -2.83
C LYS A 125 16.51 -12.08 -1.49
N ASP A 126 17.22 -11.90 -0.39
CA ASP A 126 16.69 -12.14 0.95
C ASP A 126 15.81 -10.96 1.39
N ALA A 127 14.61 -11.27 1.91
CA ALA A 127 13.67 -10.26 2.35
C ALA A 127 13.02 -10.61 3.70
N VAL A 128 12.70 -9.57 4.47
CA VAL A 128 11.76 -9.59 5.60
C VAL A 128 10.59 -8.72 5.20
N ILE A 129 9.36 -9.26 5.31
CA ILE A 129 8.14 -8.55 4.91
C ILE A 129 7.27 -8.33 6.15
N THR A 130 6.72 -7.13 6.30
CA THR A 130 5.81 -6.82 7.41
C THR A 130 4.36 -7.14 7.07
N VAL A 131 3.59 -7.42 8.13
CA VAL A 131 2.15 -7.65 8.07
C VAL A 131 1.47 -7.05 9.30
N PRO A 132 0.19 -6.66 9.23
CA PRO A 132 -0.59 -6.24 10.39
C PRO A 132 -0.55 -7.28 11.51
N ALA A 133 -0.61 -6.83 12.77
CA ALA A 133 -0.55 -7.74 13.92
C ALA A 133 -1.70 -8.75 13.92
N TYR A 134 -2.88 -8.33 13.46
CA TYR A 134 -4.11 -9.13 13.38
C TYR A 134 -4.23 -10.06 12.16
N PHE A 135 -3.21 -10.13 11.30
CA PHE A 135 -3.25 -11.08 10.19
C PHE A 135 -3.31 -12.51 10.70
N THR A 136 -4.26 -13.27 10.14
CA THR A 136 -4.40 -14.70 10.36
C THR A 136 -3.20 -15.48 9.81
N SER A 137 -3.06 -16.73 10.19
CA SER A 137 -2.04 -17.63 9.63
C SER A 137 -2.11 -17.73 8.11
N ASP A 138 -3.33 -17.75 7.54
CA ASP A 138 -3.54 -17.83 6.09
C ASP A 138 -3.08 -16.54 5.38
N GLN A 139 -3.38 -15.38 5.96
CA GLN A 139 -2.94 -14.09 5.42
C GLN A 139 -1.41 -13.94 5.46
N ARG A 140 -0.78 -14.40 6.55
CA ARG A 140 0.69 -14.45 6.69
C ARG A 140 1.31 -15.39 5.65
N ALA A 141 0.75 -16.57 5.49
CA ALA A 141 1.19 -17.55 4.48
C ALA A 141 1.02 -16.99 3.06
N ALA A 142 -0.12 -16.34 2.78
CA ALA A 142 -0.40 -15.68 1.50
C ALA A 142 0.60 -14.56 1.20
N THR A 143 0.92 -13.70 2.17
CA THR A 143 1.96 -12.65 2.03
C THR A 143 3.34 -13.26 1.76
N LYS A 144 3.70 -14.31 2.49
CA LYS A 144 4.96 -15.04 2.26
C LYS A 144 5.01 -15.64 0.85
N ASN A 145 3.90 -16.20 0.37
CA ASN A 145 3.80 -16.77 -0.97
C ASN A 145 3.92 -15.69 -2.04
N ALA A 146 3.28 -14.52 -1.86
CA ALA A 146 3.44 -13.39 -2.76
C ALA A 146 4.91 -12.97 -2.90
N GLY A 147 5.65 -12.89 -1.77
CA GLY A 147 7.08 -12.61 -1.78
C GLY A 147 7.90 -13.66 -2.55
N ARG A 148 7.56 -14.94 -2.39
CA ARG A 148 8.24 -16.03 -3.10
C ARG A 148 7.94 -16.00 -4.61
N ILE A 149 6.70 -15.75 -5.00
CA ILE A 149 6.30 -15.59 -6.41
C ILE A 149 7.06 -14.42 -7.04
N ALA A 150 7.26 -13.34 -6.30
CA ALA A 150 8.06 -12.19 -6.74
C ALA A 150 9.57 -12.47 -6.85
N GLY A 151 10.04 -13.67 -6.46
CA GLY A 151 11.44 -14.09 -6.53
C GLY A 151 12.28 -13.70 -5.31
N PHE A 152 11.67 -13.34 -4.18
CA PHE A 152 12.36 -13.18 -2.91
C PHE A 152 12.52 -14.50 -2.15
N ASN A 153 13.63 -14.66 -1.47
CA ASN A 153 13.77 -15.60 -0.37
C ASN A 153 13.25 -14.93 0.90
N VAL A 154 11.99 -15.20 1.25
CA VAL A 154 11.33 -14.57 2.41
C VAL A 154 11.83 -15.23 3.69
N LEU A 155 12.77 -14.56 4.36
CA LEU A 155 13.39 -15.03 5.59
C LEU A 155 12.41 -15.05 6.76
N ARG A 156 11.64 -13.96 6.91
CA ARG A 156 10.65 -13.81 7.98
C ARG A 156 9.48 -12.96 7.52
N ILE A 157 8.34 -13.21 8.16
CA ILE A 157 7.18 -12.29 8.23
C ILE A 157 7.18 -11.77 9.66
N ILE A 158 7.15 -10.45 9.84
CA ILE A 158 7.09 -9.79 11.16
C ILE A 158 5.88 -8.86 11.23
N ASN A 159 5.42 -8.54 12.43
CA ASN A 159 4.31 -7.60 12.61
C ASN A 159 4.78 -6.16 12.36
N GLU A 160 3.96 -5.36 11.67
CA GLU A 160 4.19 -3.93 11.40
C GLU A 160 4.51 -3.16 12.68
N PRO A 161 3.71 -3.25 13.77
CA PRO A 161 4.02 -2.53 15.01
C PRO A 161 5.31 -3.03 15.67
N THR A 162 5.68 -4.30 15.50
CA THR A 162 6.99 -4.81 15.99
C THR A 162 8.13 -4.19 15.21
N ALA A 163 8.02 -4.10 13.89
CA ALA A 163 9.03 -3.46 13.05
C ALA A 163 9.18 -1.97 13.38
N ALA A 164 8.07 -1.27 13.59
CA ALA A 164 8.05 0.14 13.98
C ALA A 164 8.74 0.37 15.34
N ALA A 165 8.45 -0.48 16.34
CA ALA A 165 9.07 -0.38 17.65
C ALA A 165 10.58 -0.68 17.62
N ILE A 166 11.00 -1.68 16.83
CA ILE A 166 12.43 -1.98 16.63
C ILE A 166 13.14 -0.76 16.01
N ALA A 167 12.57 -0.17 14.97
CA ALA A 167 13.13 1.01 14.31
C ALA A 167 13.21 2.22 15.28
N TYR A 168 12.15 2.46 16.04
CA TYR A 168 12.11 3.54 17.05
C TYR A 168 13.15 3.33 18.16
N ALA A 169 13.19 2.13 18.75
CA ALA A 169 14.14 1.83 19.82
C ALA A 169 15.59 1.89 19.33
N HIS A 170 15.87 1.41 18.11
CA HIS A 170 17.21 1.52 17.52
C HIS A 170 17.63 2.99 17.33
N THR A 171 16.70 3.84 16.83
CA THR A 171 16.98 5.25 16.54
C THR A 171 17.08 6.10 17.81
N LYS A 172 16.23 5.83 18.81
CA LYS A 172 16.08 6.65 20.03
C LYS A 172 16.70 6.02 21.27
N ASN A 173 17.29 4.82 21.16
CA ASN A 173 17.77 4.03 22.30
C ASN A 173 16.71 3.92 23.41
N ALA A 174 15.45 3.74 22.99
CA ALA A 174 14.30 3.75 23.91
C ALA A 174 14.27 2.49 24.77
N GLN A 175 13.88 2.65 26.03
CA GLN A 175 13.70 1.59 27.01
C GLN A 175 12.32 1.76 27.67
N GLY A 176 11.75 0.67 28.16
CA GLY A 176 10.48 0.69 28.87
C GLY A 176 9.28 0.29 28.02
N ASN A 177 8.08 0.72 28.38
CA ASN A 177 6.88 0.37 27.65
C ASN A 177 6.66 1.37 26.51
N VAL A 178 6.47 0.83 25.30
CA VAL A 178 6.21 1.58 24.07
C VAL A 178 4.81 1.22 23.57
N LEU A 179 4.00 2.25 23.30
CA LEU A 179 2.72 2.11 22.59
C LEU A 179 2.98 2.43 21.12
N VAL A 180 2.63 1.48 20.24
CA VAL A 180 2.58 1.70 18.80
C VAL A 180 1.12 1.81 18.40
N PHE A 181 0.77 2.93 17.77
CA PHE A 181 -0.55 3.21 17.22
C PHE A 181 -0.40 3.32 15.71
N ASP A 182 -0.85 2.31 14.99
CA ASP A 182 -0.71 2.18 13.54
C ASP A 182 -2.08 2.25 12.87
N LEU A 183 -2.40 3.41 12.29
CA LEU A 183 -3.59 3.61 11.47
C LEU A 183 -3.18 3.70 10.00
N GLY A 184 -3.16 2.55 9.35
CA GLY A 184 -2.80 2.42 7.95
C GLY A 184 -3.95 2.75 6.98
N GLY A 185 -3.73 2.48 5.69
CA GLY A 185 -4.78 2.63 4.68
C GLY A 185 -5.91 1.63 4.82
N GLY A 186 -5.63 0.42 5.28
CA GLY A 186 -6.58 -0.69 5.33
C GLY A 186 -6.84 -1.29 6.70
N THR A 187 -5.92 -1.13 7.64
CA THR A 187 -5.95 -1.74 8.96
C THR A 187 -5.62 -0.73 10.03
N PHE A 188 -6.07 -0.99 11.23
CA PHE A 188 -5.74 -0.27 12.45
C PHE A 188 -5.21 -1.26 13.48
N ASP A 189 -4.00 -1.03 13.99
CA ASP A 189 -3.34 -1.85 15.00
C ASP A 189 -2.84 -0.97 16.16
N VAL A 190 -3.08 -1.42 17.38
CA VAL A 190 -2.50 -0.85 18.61
C VAL A 190 -1.73 -1.94 19.32
N THR A 191 -0.45 -1.70 19.62
CA THR A 191 0.39 -2.68 20.27
C THR A 191 1.17 -2.03 21.41
N ILE A 192 1.12 -2.64 22.59
CA ILE A 192 1.96 -2.28 23.73
C ILE A 192 3.10 -3.28 23.82
N MET A 193 4.32 -2.78 23.83
CA MET A 193 5.53 -3.59 23.94
C MET A 193 6.41 -3.09 25.08
N ARG A 194 7.12 -4.03 25.72
CA ARG A 194 8.25 -3.71 26.59
C ARG A 194 9.53 -3.83 25.79
N VAL A 195 10.34 -2.77 25.84
CA VAL A 195 11.67 -2.72 25.25
C VAL A 195 12.70 -2.72 26.36
N ALA A 196 13.56 -3.72 26.42
CA ALA A 196 14.64 -3.83 27.41
C ALA A 196 15.83 -4.57 26.79
N ASP A 197 17.00 -3.97 26.81
CA ASP A 197 18.27 -4.59 26.39
C ASP A 197 18.19 -5.31 25.02
N HIS A 198 17.60 -4.63 24.02
CA HIS A 198 17.34 -5.14 22.67
C HIS A 198 16.35 -6.32 22.60
N ALA A 199 15.63 -6.62 23.67
CA ALA A 199 14.48 -7.52 23.67
C ALA A 199 13.18 -6.73 23.49
N TYR A 200 12.23 -7.32 22.77
CA TYR A 200 10.96 -6.71 22.40
C TYR A 200 9.82 -7.68 22.75
N ASP A 201 9.23 -7.48 23.92
CA ASP A 201 8.15 -8.32 24.43
C ASP A 201 6.80 -7.67 24.15
N ILE A 202 5.96 -8.31 23.33
CA ILE A 202 4.60 -7.86 23.10
C ILE A 202 3.77 -8.15 24.35
N LEU A 203 3.27 -7.09 25.01
CA LEU A 203 2.44 -7.20 26.22
C LEU A 203 0.96 -7.32 25.86
N ALA A 204 0.51 -6.55 24.88
CA ALA A 204 -0.87 -6.60 24.38
C ALA A 204 -0.92 -6.09 22.94
N THR A 205 -1.87 -6.57 22.18
CA THR A 205 -2.21 -6.03 20.86
C THR A 205 -3.71 -6.07 20.67
N ASP A 206 -4.26 -5.03 20.02
CA ASP A 206 -5.66 -4.92 19.64
C ASP A 206 -5.75 -4.14 18.33
N GLY A 207 -6.92 -4.16 17.65
CA GLY A 207 -7.05 -3.45 16.39
C GLY A 207 -8.27 -3.86 15.59
N ASN A 208 -8.30 -3.38 14.35
CA ASN A 208 -9.36 -3.70 13.39
C ASN A 208 -8.76 -3.92 12.00
N SER A 209 -8.86 -5.13 11.50
CA SER A 209 -8.32 -5.53 10.18
C SER A 209 -9.07 -4.91 8.99
N ARG A 210 -10.14 -4.15 9.24
CA ARG A 210 -10.97 -3.49 8.22
C ARG A 210 -11.30 -2.03 8.55
N LEU A 211 -10.42 -1.35 9.30
CA LEU A 211 -10.50 0.07 9.58
C LEU A 211 -9.21 0.74 9.13
N GLY A 212 -9.31 1.75 8.29
CA GLY A 212 -8.16 2.52 7.83
C GLY A 212 -8.56 3.69 6.96
N GLY A 213 -7.58 4.35 6.35
CA GLY A 213 -7.77 5.53 5.50
C GLY A 213 -8.81 5.36 4.40
N ILE A 214 -8.90 4.15 3.81
CA ILE A 214 -9.90 3.81 2.79
C ILE A 214 -11.34 3.95 3.31
N ASP A 215 -11.58 3.66 4.60
CA ASP A 215 -12.93 3.75 5.17
C ASP A 215 -13.32 5.21 5.42
N PHE A 216 -12.34 6.06 5.75
CA PHE A 216 -12.53 7.51 5.79
C PHE A 216 -12.80 8.07 4.39
N ASP A 217 -12.06 7.63 3.37
CA ASP A 217 -12.29 8.02 1.97
C ASP A 217 -13.72 7.68 1.54
N LYS A 218 -14.20 6.47 1.83
CA LYS A 218 -15.58 6.06 1.54
C LYS A 218 -16.63 6.92 2.24
N ARG A 219 -16.38 7.32 3.49
CA ARG A 219 -17.27 8.24 4.22
C ARG A 219 -17.27 9.62 3.57
N LEU A 220 -16.10 10.10 3.18
CA LEU A 220 -15.97 11.39 2.50
C LEU A 220 -16.64 11.36 1.12
N VAL A 221 -16.51 10.28 0.34
CA VAL A 221 -17.26 10.07 -0.91
C VAL A 221 -18.76 10.18 -0.65
N GLY A 222 -19.30 9.49 0.36
CA GLY A 222 -20.73 9.59 0.70
C GLY A 222 -21.15 11.00 1.06
N TYR A 223 -20.34 11.74 1.80
CA TYR A 223 -20.59 13.14 2.14
C TYR A 223 -20.60 14.02 0.89
N ILE A 224 -19.60 13.91 0.02
CA ILE A 224 -19.49 14.67 -1.23
C ILE A 224 -20.70 14.41 -2.12
N MET A 225 -21.11 13.14 -2.28
CA MET A 225 -22.28 12.78 -3.07
C MET A 225 -23.56 13.44 -2.55
N GLN A 226 -23.80 13.39 -1.24
CA GLN A 226 -24.97 14.04 -0.62
C GLN A 226 -24.98 15.55 -0.83
N GLU A 227 -23.84 16.19 -0.75
CA GLU A 227 -23.76 17.63 -0.94
C GLU A 227 -23.97 18.04 -2.41
N LEU A 228 -23.46 17.26 -3.35
CA LEU A 228 -23.71 17.49 -4.78
C LEU A 228 -25.19 17.25 -5.14
N GLU A 229 -25.85 16.25 -4.55
CA GLU A 229 -27.28 16.01 -4.72
C GLU A 229 -28.12 17.20 -4.22
N LYS A 230 -27.74 17.82 -3.10
CA LYS A 230 -28.40 19.06 -2.61
C LYS A 230 -28.26 20.22 -3.60
N GLN A 231 -27.23 20.25 -4.41
CA GLN A 231 -27.01 21.23 -5.48
C GLN A 231 -27.69 20.84 -6.80
N GLY A 232 -28.44 19.73 -6.83
CA GLY A 232 -29.19 19.28 -8.01
C GLY A 232 -28.38 18.42 -8.97
N VAL A 233 -27.18 17.98 -8.58
CA VAL A 233 -26.35 17.07 -9.38
C VAL A 233 -26.87 15.64 -9.20
N ASN A 234 -27.12 14.93 -10.30
CA ASN A 234 -27.58 13.55 -10.24
C ASN A 234 -26.41 12.59 -9.99
N MET A 235 -26.33 12.01 -8.79
CA MET A 235 -25.26 11.08 -8.38
C MET A 235 -25.67 9.60 -8.52
N THR A 236 -26.87 9.27 -9.04
CA THR A 236 -27.37 7.88 -9.04
C THR A 236 -26.73 6.99 -10.12
N ASN A 237 -26.30 7.56 -11.24
CA ASN A 237 -25.82 6.84 -12.42
C ASN A 237 -24.37 7.14 -12.75
N LEU A 238 -23.49 7.17 -11.75
CA LEU A 238 -22.05 7.35 -11.96
C LEU A 238 -21.46 6.16 -12.73
N SER A 239 -20.72 6.47 -13.78
CA SER A 239 -19.88 5.49 -14.49
C SER A 239 -18.78 4.93 -13.55
N GLU A 240 -18.19 3.80 -13.92
CA GLU A 240 -17.04 3.26 -13.19
C GLU A 240 -15.90 4.27 -13.09
N LYS A 241 -15.63 4.99 -14.17
CA LYS A 241 -14.62 6.05 -14.21
C LYS A 241 -14.90 7.13 -13.17
N GLU A 242 -16.11 7.65 -13.12
CA GLU A 242 -16.50 8.71 -12.18
C GLU A 242 -16.40 8.21 -10.73
N LYS A 243 -16.76 6.96 -10.44
CA LYS A 243 -16.60 6.35 -9.12
C LYS A 243 -15.14 6.25 -8.69
N ILE A 244 -14.26 5.80 -9.58
CA ILE A 244 -12.81 5.70 -9.32
C ILE A 244 -12.23 7.10 -9.09
N GLN A 245 -12.58 8.06 -9.94
CA GLN A 245 -12.13 9.45 -9.82
C GLN A 245 -12.60 10.09 -8.51
N LEU A 246 -13.86 9.88 -8.14
CA LEU A 246 -14.44 10.39 -6.90
C LEU A 246 -13.73 9.81 -5.67
N GLN A 247 -13.46 8.51 -5.67
CA GLN A 247 -12.72 7.85 -4.58
C GLN A 247 -11.28 8.40 -4.47
N TYR A 248 -10.57 8.54 -5.59
CA TYR A 248 -9.22 9.08 -5.60
C TYR A 248 -9.19 10.55 -5.15
N LYS A 249 -10.17 11.35 -5.60
CA LYS A 249 -10.28 12.75 -5.18
C LYS A 249 -10.59 12.88 -3.69
N ALA A 250 -11.44 12.02 -3.13
CA ALA A 250 -11.69 11.97 -1.70
C ALA A 250 -10.42 11.67 -0.89
N GLU A 251 -9.58 10.75 -1.35
CA GLU A 251 -8.27 10.49 -0.74
C GLU A 251 -7.37 11.73 -0.76
N GLN A 252 -7.32 12.45 -1.89
CA GLN A 252 -6.53 13.68 -2.01
C GLN A 252 -7.02 14.76 -1.05
N ILE A 253 -8.35 14.96 -0.95
CA ILE A 253 -8.97 15.91 -0.04
C ILE A 253 -8.65 15.55 1.41
N LYS A 254 -8.87 14.29 1.82
CA LYS A 254 -8.52 13.80 3.16
C LYS A 254 -7.06 14.11 3.50
N THR A 255 -6.15 13.83 2.56
CA THR A 255 -4.72 14.09 2.74
C THR A 255 -4.43 15.58 2.87
N SER A 256 -5.06 16.42 2.05
CA SER A 256 -4.93 17.88 2.12
C SER A 256 -5.43 18.43 3.46
N LEU A 257 -6.56 17.93 3.96
CA LEU A 257 -7.14 18.35 5.26
C LEU A 257 -6.29 17.94 6.47
N SER A 258 -5.29 17.08 6.31
CA SER A 258 -4.32 16.78 7.38
C SER A 258 -3.35 17.94 7.66
N VAL A 259 -3.22 18.89 6.74
CA VAL A 259 -2.30 20.04 6.83
C VAL A 259 -2.99 21.37 6.57
N ASN A 260 -4.20 21.38 6.03
CA ASN A 260 -5.00 22.57 5.71
C ASN A 260 -6.35 22.50 6.39
N ASP A 261 -6.89 23.63 6.80
CA ASP A 261 -8.22 23.70 7.42
C ASP A 261 -9.37 23.57 6.39
N GLN A 262 -9.06 23.74 5.11
CA GLN A 262 -10.02 23.70 4.01
C GLN A 262 -9.41 22.97 2.81
N ALA A 263 -10.25 22.30 2.02
CA ALA A 263 -9.89 21.70 0.74
C ALA A 263 -10.98 21.97 -0.31
N LEU A 264 -10.54 22.41 -1.50
CA LEU A 264 -11.43 22.63 -2.63
C LEU A 264 -11.74 21.31 -3.32
N TYR A 265 -13.01 21.03 -3.52
CA TYR A 265 -13.46 19.93 -4.35
C TYR A 265 -13.90 20.41 -5.72
N GLU A 266 -13.19 20.00 -6.75
CA GLU A 266 -13.55 20.20 -8.15
C GLU A 266 -13.64 18.84 -8.83
N HIS A 267 -14.79 18.55 -9.40
CA HIS A 267 -15.00 17.30 -10.13
C HIS A 267 -16.04 17.47 -11.24
N TYR A 268 -15.89 16.71 -12.31
CA TYR A 268 -16.84 16.64 -13.40
C TYR A 268 -17.72 15.39 -13.23
N VAL A 269 -19.03 15.61 -13.11
CA VAL A 269 -20.01 14.54 -13.04
C VAL A 269 -20.98 14.73 -14.20
N ASN A 270 -21.19 13.71 -15.00
CA ASN A 270 -22.06 13.76 -16.19
C ASN A 270 -21.74 14.96 -17.11
N GLY A 271 -20.46 15.34 -17.23
CA GLY A 271 -20.02 16.48 -18.04
C GLY A 271 -20.27 17.86 -17.44
N GLN A 272 -20.80 17.94 -16.22
CA GLN A 272 -20.97 19.20 -15.47
C GLN A 272 -19.84 19.38 -14.46
N MET A 273 -19.29 20.59 -14.40
CA MET A 273 -18.29 20.95 -13.40
C MET A 273 -18.98 21.20 -12.06
N CYS A 274 -18.59 20.46 -11.04
CA CYS A 274 -19.05 20.60 -9.67
C CYS A 274 -17.92 21.15 -8.82
N ILE A 275 -18.12 22.31 -8.19
CA ILE A 275 -17.14 22.97 -7.33
C ILE A 275 -17.74 23.11 -5.94
N ARG A 276 -16.96 22.78 -4.91
CA ARG A 276 -17.31 23.10 -3.54
C ARG A 276 -16.09 23.51 -2.73
N ASP A 277 -16.23 24.63 -2.01
CA ASP A 277 -15.40 25.02 -0.89
C ASP A 277 -15.93 24.35 0.39
N SER A 278 -15.08 23.70 1.15
CA SER A 278 -15.45 23.17 2.48
C SER A 278 -14.32 23.36 3.48
#